data_f6ff31c07fedf28d012e492315596e55
#
_entry.id   f6ff31c07fedf28d012e492315596e55
#
_cell.length_a   1.000
_cell.length_b   1.000
_cell.length_c   1.000
_cell.angle_alpha   90.00
_cell.angle_beta   90.00
_cell.angle_gamma   90.00
#
_symmetry.space_group_name_H-M   'P 1'
#
loop_
_entity.id
_entity.type
_entity.pdbx_description
1 polymer ?
#
loop_
_entity_poly.entity_id
_entity_poly.type
_entity_poly.pdbx_seq_one_letter_code
_entity_poly.pdbx_strand_id
1 'polypeptide(L)'
;MWRGVYENKDFNMKIALIAHDKKKNDMIRLAIEYKDVLAKHELYATGTTGTLVMGETGLSVHRMKSGPLGGDQQIGSMVAEGDLDLVIFLRDPLTSQPHEPDVSALLRLCDVQSIPLATNVASAKIILSTLK
;
A
#
# COMPACT_ATOMS: atom_id res chain seq x y z
N MET A 1 -13.46 -5.43 -14.23
CA MET A 1 -13.42 -4.17 -14.99
C MET A 1 -12.11 -3.47 -14.76
N TRP A 2 -11.40 -3.19 -15.79
CA TRP A 2 -10.12 -2.50 -15.67
C TRP A 2 -10.31 -1.02 -15.48
N ARG A 3 -9.53 -0.44 -14.58
CA ARG A 3 -9.44 0.99 -14.43
C ARG A 3 -8.46 1.51 -15.49
N GLY A 4 -8.55 2.78 -15.84
CA GLY A 4 -7.67 3.37 -16.84
C GLY A 4 -6.21 3.50 -16.42
N VAL A 5 -5.87 3.04 -15.21
CA VAL A 5 -4.53 3.17 -14.65
C VAL A 5 -3.44 2.56 -15.53
N TYR A 6 -3.74 1.46 -16.20
CA TYR A 6 -2.75 0.80 -17.06
C TYR A 6 -2.59 1.49 -18.41
N GLU A 7 -3.48 2.38 -18.75
CA GLU A 7 -3.43 3.14 -20.00
C GLU A 7 -2.70 4.47 -19.81
N ASN A 8 -2.67 4.98 -18.57
CA ASN A 8 -2.13 6.29 -18.26
C ASN A 8 -1.12 6.18 -17.11
N LYS A 9 -0.04 5.45 -17.36
CA LYS A 9 0.99 5.17 -16.35
C LYS A 9 1.71 6.40 -15.83
N ASP A 10 1.66 7.50 -16.58
CA ASP A 10 2.32 8.74 -16.18
C ASP A 10 1.48 9.54 -15.19
N PHE A 11 0.25 9.13 -14.93
CA PHE A 11 -0.67 9.87 -14.10
C PHE A 11 -0.57 9.44 -12.66
N ASN A 12 -1.03 10.33 -11.79
CA ASN A 12 -1.12 10.06 -10.37
C ASN A 12 -2.03 8.88 -10.09
N MET A 13 -1.42 7.77 -9.75
CA MET A 13 -2.13 6.64 -9.16
C MET A 13 -2.24 6.90 -7.67
N LYS A 14 -3.28 6.36 -7.06
CA LYS A 14 -3.41 6.36 -5.60
C LYS A 14 -2.92 5.02 -5.09
N ILE A 15 -1.82 5.04 -4.36
CA ILE A 15 -1.12 3.84 -3.90
C ILE A 15 -1.14 3.79 -2.38
N ALA A 16 -1.61 2.67 -1.82
CA ALA A 16 -1.60 2.46 -0.38
C ALA A 16 -0.42 1.60 0.03
N LEU A 17 0.25 2.00 1.11
CA LEU A 17 1.40 1.32 1.67
C LEU A 17 1.07 0.88 3.10
N ILE A 18 1.10 -0.42 3.33
CA ILE A 18 0.82 -1.02 4.64
C ILE A 18 1.93 -2.03 4.93
N ALA A 19 2.40 -2.07 6.16
CA ALA A 19 3.38 -3.08 6.56
C ALA A 19 3.15 -3.47 8.02
N HIS A 20 3.16 -4.77 8.29
CA HIS A 20 3.23 -5.28 9.66
C HIS A 20 4.56 -4.88 10.29
N ASP A 21 4.62 -4.88 11.63
CA ASP A 21 5.80 -4.34 12.33
C ASP A 21 7.11 -4.95 11.86
N LYS A 22 7.16 -6.27 11.69
CA LYS A 22 8.38 -6.95 11.24
C LYS A 22 8.72 -6.70 9.78
N LYS A 23 7.83 -6.07 9.03
CA LYS A 23 8.02 -5.76 7.61
C LYS A 23 8.25 -4.28 7.35
N LYS A 24 8.28 -3.46 8.38
CA LYS A 24 8.45 -2.02 8.21
C LYS A 24 9.80 -1.64 7.61
N ASN A 25 10.87 -2.34 8.00
CA ASN A 25 12.19 -2.09 7.40
C ASN A 25 12.20 -2.44 5.91
N ASP A 26 11.51 -3.51 5.53
CA ASP A 26 11.39 -3.89 4.12
C ASP A 26 10.62 -2.82 3.34
N MET A 27 9.57 -2.27 3.94
CA MET A 27 8.81 -1.18 3.31
C MET A 27 9.66 0.07 3.13
N ILE A 28 10.48 0.42 4.12
CA ILE A 28 11.37 1.57 4.03
C ILE A 28 12.37 1.36 2.88
N ARG A 29 13.00 0.19 2.80
CA ARG A 29 13.96 -0.11 1.73
C ARG A 29 13.29 -0.06 0.36
N LEU A 30 12.08 -0.61 0.26
CA LEU A 30 11.31 -0.57 -0.97
C LEU A 30 11.01 0.88 -1.39
N ALA A 31 10.59 1.70 -0.44
CA ALA A 31 10.26 3.10 -0.70
C ALA A 31 11.49 3.89 -1.14
N ILE A 32 12.66 3.61 -0.56
CA ILE A 32 13.91 4.25 -0.96
C ILE A 32 14.27 3.83 -2.38
N GLU A 33 14.20 2.55 -2.67
CA GLU A 33 14.57 2.01 -3.99
C GLU A 33 13.67 2.58 -5.10
N TYR A 34 12.38 2.73 -4.83
CA TYR A 34 11.41 3.20 -5.81
C TYR A 34 10.93 4.63 -5.55
N LYS A 35 11.75 5.42 -4.87
CA LYS A 35 11.38 6.78 -4.48
C LYS A 35 10.95 7.62 -5.68
N ASP A 36 11.69 7.56 -6.78
CA ASP A 36 11.40 8.36 -7.96
C ASP A 36 10.07 7.95 -8.60
N VAL A 37 9.76 6.66 -8.58
CA VAL A 37 8.49 6.15 -9.07
C VAL A 37 7.35 6.62 -8.16
N LEU A 38 7.51 6.40 -6.86
CA LEU A 38 6.47 6.74 -5.87
C LEU A 38 6.19 8.23 -5.82
N ALA A 39 7.20 9.06 -6.07
CA ALA A 39 7.04 10.51 -6.06
C ALA A 39 6.06 11.03 -7.11
N LYS A 40 5.79 10.23 -8.15
CA LYS A 40 4.85 10.59 -9.21
C LYS A 40 3.40 10.33 -8.84
N HIS A 41 3.15 9.70 -7.70
CA HIS A 41 1.82 9.22 -7.34
C HIS A 41 1.38 9.73 -5.98
N GLU A 42 0.08 9.63 -5.71
CA GLU A 42 -0.47 9.95 -4.40
C GLU A 42 -0.32 8.74 -3.50
N LEU A 43 0.33 8.93 -2.36
CA LEU A 43 0.61 7.84 -1.43
C LEU A 43 -0.28 7.95 -0.20
N TYR A 44 -0.82 6.82 0.21
CA TYR A 44 -1.59 6.65 1.43
C TYR A 44 -0.93 5.54 2.24
N ALA A 45 -0.87 5.68 3.54
CA ALA A 45 -0.25 4.67 4.38
C ALA A 45 -0.90 4.62 5.74
N THR A 46 -0.88 3.44 6.37
CA THR A 46 -1.26 3.32 7.78
C THR A 46 -0.23 4.06 8.64
N GLY A 47 -0.66 4.43 9.85
CA GLY A 47 0.03 5.45 10.66
C GLY A 47 1.53 5.32 10.81
N THR A 48 2.00 4.22 11.44
CA THR A 48 3.44 4.06 11.69
C THR A 48 4.22 3.90 10.39
N THR A 49 3.68 3.14 9.43
CA THR A 49 4.28 2.97 8.12
C THR A 49 4.46 4.32 7.43
N GLY A 50 3.40 5.13 7.44
CA GLY A 50 3.45 6.46 6.81
C GLY A 50 4.50 7.36 7.42
N THR A 51 4.59 7.37 8.76
CA THR A 51 5.59 8.17 9.46
C THR A 51 7.01 7.76 9.05
N LEU A 52 7.27 6.45 8.99
CA LEU A 52 8.60 5.95 8.64
C LEU A 52 8.96 6.25 7.19
N VAL A 53 8.02 6.05 6.27
CA VAL A 53 8.26 6.32 4.85
C VAL A 53 8.55 7.80 4.63
N MET A 54 7.74 8.68 5.21
CA MET A 54 7.98 10.12 5.11
C MET A 54 9.33 10.53 5.70
N GLY A 55 9.66 9.99 6.86
CA GLY A 55 10.91 10.34 7.55
C GLY A 55 12.15 9.91 6.80
N GLU A 56 12.10 8.74 6.16
CA GLU A 56 13.28 8.15 5.51
C GLU A 56 13.43 8.55 4.05
N THR A 57 12.36 8.98 3.40
CA THR A 57 12.41 9.29 1.96
C THR A 57 12.09 10.74 1.64
N GLY A 58 11.42 11.44 2.51
CA GLY A 58 10.91 12.76 2.22
C GLY A 58 9.67 12.77 1.32
N LEU A 59 9.13 11.60 0.98
CA LEU A 59 7.91 11.52 0.18
C LEU A 59 6.71 12.06 0.96
N SER A 60 5.77 12.64 0.24
CA SER A 60 4.51 13.11 0.80
C SER A 60 3.56 11.92 0.91
N VAL A 61 3.00 11.68 2.09
CA VAL A 61 2.11 10.53 2.33
C VAL A 61 0.89 11.00 3.13
N HIS A 62 -0.29 10.60 2.67
CA HIS A 62 -1.53 10.76 3.44
C HIS A 62 -1.57 9.66 4.50
N ARG A 63 -1.38 10.02 5.75
CA ARG A 63 -1.26 9.06 6.83
C ARG A 63 -2.62 8.75 7.45
N MET A 64 -2.99 7.48 7.42
CA MET A 64 -4.19 6.97 8.10
C MET A 64 -3.84 6.54 9.53
N LYS A 65 -4.81 5.99 10.26
CA LYS A 65 -4.54 5.38 11.57
C LYS A 65 -3.65 4.15 11.40
N SER A 66 -2.98 3.74 12.46
CA SER A 66 -2.24 2.48 12.44
C SER A 66 -3.20 1.31 12.24
N GLY A 67 -2.68 0.18 11.73
CA GLY A 67 -3.51 -0.98 11.39
C GLY A 67 -4.43 -1.42 12.54
N PRO A 68 -3.88 -1.73 13.74
CA PRO A 68 -4.72 -2.18 14.85
C PRO A 68 -5.76 -1.16 15.34
N LEU A 69 -5.57 0.11 15.01
CA LEU A 69 -6.50 1.18 15.42
C LEU A 69 -7.47 1.58 14.30
N GLY A 70 -7.61 0.75 13.28
CA GLY A 70 -8.56 0.97 12.21
C GLY A 70 -7.98 1.44 10.89
N GLY A 71 -6.65 1.51 10.77
CA GLY A 71 -6.01 1.93 9.53
C GLY A 71 -6.34 1.02 8.35
N ASP A 72 -6.37 -0.30 8.58
CA ASP A 72 -6.70 -1.26 7.54
C ASP A 72 -8.14 -1.07 7.06
N GLN A 73 -9.05 -0.73 7.97
CA GLN A 73 -10.45 -0.46 7.61
C GLN A 73 -10.56 0.83 6.80
N GLN A 74 -9.78 1.85 7.12
CA GLN A 74 -9.76 3.09 6.34
C GLN A 74 -9.29 2.84 4.91
N ILE A 75 -8.19 2.09 4.76
CA ILE A 75 -7.71 1.70 3.42
C ILE A 75 -8.74 0.83 2.71
N GLY A 76 -9.35 -0.12 3.42
CA GLY A 76 -10.40 -0.98 2.86
C GLY A 76 -11.59 -0.17 2.34
N SER A 77 -11.98 0.87 3.06
CA SER A 77 -13.05 1.76 2.62
C SER A 77 -12.68 2.44 1.30
N MET A 78 -11.44 2.89 1.15
CA MET A 78 -10.98 3.50 -0.09
C MET A 78 -11.00 2.49 -1.25
N VAL A 79 -10.61 1.24 -0.99
CA VAL A 79 -10.70 0.18 -1.99
C VAL A 79 -12.15 -0.03 -2.42
N ALA A 80 -13.05 -0.15 -1.44
CA ALA A 80 -14.47 -0.39 -1.70
C ALA A 80 -15.09 0.73 -2.55
N GLU A 81 -14.64 1.97 -2.34
CA GLU A 81 -15.13 3.14 -3.09
C GLU A 81 -14.44 3.29 -4.46
N GLY A 82 -13.46 2.45 -4.77
CA GLY A 82 -12.72 2.56 -6.01
C GLY A 82 -11.69 3.69 -6.03
N ASP A 83 -11.24 4.12 -4.86
CA ASP A 83 -10.34 5.28 -4.73
C ASP A 83 -8.87 4.91 -4.72
N LEU A 84 -8.52 3.63 -4.79
CA LEU A 84 -7.13 3.18 -4.83
C LEU A 84 -6.84 2.43 -6.12
N ASP A 85 -5.64 2.59 -6.63
CA ASP A 85 -5.18 1.95 -7.86
C ASP A 85 -4.19 0.83 -7.61
N LEU A 86 -3.58 0.79 -6.44
CA LEU A 86 -2.60 -0.23 -6.06
C LEU A 86 -2.51 -0.29 -4.54
N VAL A 87 -2.45 -1.48 -4.00
CA VAL A 87 -2.20 -1.70 -2.57
C VAL A 87 -0.93 -2.53 -2.42
N ILE A 88 0.03 -2.04 -1.64
CA ILE A 88 1.22 -2.78 -1.24
C ILE A 88 1.10 -3.04 0.25
N PHE A 89 0.86 -4.29 0.60
CA PHE A 89 0.64 -4.71 1.98
C PHE A 89 1.66 -5.78 2.34
N LEU A 90 2.80 -5.36 2.90
CA LEU A 90 3.84 -6.30 3.29
C LEU A 90 3.44 -7.01 4.57
N ARG A 91 3.00 -8.24 4.42
CA ARG A 91 2.44 -9.03 5.52
C ARG A 91 3.53 -9.83 6.23
N ASP A 92 3.35 -10.00 7.53
CA ASP A 92 4.11 -10.95 8.32
C ASP A 92 3.24 -12.20 8.49
N PRO A 93 3.49 -13.28 7.74
CA PRO A 93 2.63 -14.46 7.79
C PRO A 93 2.89 -15.35 9.01
N LEU A 94 3.94 -15.04 9.78
CA LEU A 94 4.37 -15.89 10.88
C LEU A 94 3.97 -15.35 12.25
N THR A 95 3.39 -14.16 12.31
CA THR A 95 2.97 -13.55 13.57
C THR A 95 1.49 -13.23 13.51
N SER A 96 0.73 -13.68 14.51
CA SER A 96 -0.70 -13.35 14.61
C SER A 96 -0.87 -11.86 14.86
N GLN A 97 -1.84 -11.27 14.19
CA GLN A 97 -2.17 -9.85 14.33
C GLN A 97 -3.50 -9.70 15.06
N PRO A 98 -3.63 -8.71 15.96
CA PRO A 98 -4.90 -8.51 16.67
C PRO A 98 -6.04 -8.10 15.73
N HIS A 99 -5.72 -7.60 14.54
CA HIS A 99 -6.69 -7.12 13.55
C HIS A 99 -6.75 -8.02 12.31
N GLU A 100 -6.51 -9.34 12.46
CA GLU A 100 -6.55 -10.28 11.34
C GLU A 100 -7.85 -10.24 10.52
N PRO A 101 -9.05 -10.12 11.14
CA PRO A 101 -10.27 -10.01 10.35
C PRO A 101 -10.27 -8.80 9.40
N ASP A 102 -9.69 -7.68 9.83
CA ASP A 102 -9.60 -6.49 8.99
C ASP A 102 -8.63 -6.70 7.83
N VAL A 103 -7.53 -7.41 8.08
CA VAL A 103 -6.56 -7.77 7.05
C VAL A 103 -7.24 -8.63 5.98
N SER A 104 -7.94 -9.67 6.39
CA SER A 104 -8.64 -10.56 5.48
C SER A 104 -9.70 -9.81 4.66
N ALA A 105 -10.42 -8.90 5.29
CA ALA A 105 -11.43 -8.10 4.62
C ALA A 105 -10.80 -7.20 3.55
N LEU A 106 -9.66 -6.59 3.85
CA LEU A 106 -8.96 -5.74 2.90
C LEU A 106 -8.50 -6.53 1.67
N LEU A 107 -7.93 -7.72 1.89
CA LEU A 107 -7.50 -8.58 0.79
C LEU A 107 -8.68 -8.94 -0.12
N ARG A 108 -9.80 -9.29 0.49
CA ARG A 108 -11.01 -9.64 -0.26
C ARG A 108 -11.52 -8.46 -1.07
N LEU A 109 -11.51 -7.27 -0.49
CA LEU A 109 -11.98 -6.07 -1.19
C LEU A 109 -11.12 -5.75 -2.41
N CYS A 110 -9.81 -5.96 -2.32
CA CYS A 110 -8.93 -5.78 -3.48
C CYS A 110 -9.31 -6.74 -4.61
N ASP A 111 -9.62 -7.99 -4.28
CA ASP A 111 -10.06 -8.97 -5.29
C ASP A 111 -11.42 -8.58 -5.89
N VAL A 112 -12.36 -8.16 -5.05
CA VAL A 112 -13.69 -7.74 -5.54
C VAL A 112 -13.56 -6.56 -6.52
N GLN A 113 -12.70 -5.61 -6.24
CA GLN A 113 -12.53 -4.42 -7.05
C GLN A 113 -11.48 -4.55 -8.14
N SER A 114 -10.82 -5.70 -8.24
CA SER A 114 -9.72 -5.93 -9.19
C SER A 114 -8.59 -4.90 -9.03
N ILE A 115 -8.28 -4.56 -7.78
CA ILE A 115 -7.16 -3.67 -7.47
C ILE A 115 -5.91 -4.53 -7.32
N PRO A 116 -4.82 -4.21 -8.03
CA PRO A 116 -3.55 -4.93 -7.84
C PRO A 116 -3.10 -4.85 -6.39
N LEU A 117 -2.67 -6.00 -5.86
CA LEU A 117 -2.26 -6.13 -4.48
C LEU A 117 -0.95 -6.90 -4.41
N ALA A 118 0.08 -6.31 -3.80
CA ALA A 118 1.34 -6.98 -3.51
C ALA A 118 1.42 -7.25 -2.02
N THR A 119 1.63 -8.50 -1.62
CA THR A 119 1.71 -8.87 -0.20
C THR A 119 3.14 -9.16 0.25
N ASN A 120 4.11 -9.04 -0.65
CA ASN A 120 5.52 -9.24 -0.33
C ASN A 120 6.38 -8.35 -1.23
N VAL A 121 7.66 -8.26 -0.88
CA VAL A 121 8.59 -7.36 -1.56
C VAL A 121 8.76 -7.72 -3.02
N ALA A 122 8.86 -9.01 -3.35
CA ALA A 122 9.08 -9.45 -4.73
C ALA A 122 7.93 -9.00 -5.64
N SER A 123 6.69 -9.22 -5.22
CA SER A 123 5.52 -8.79 -5.99
C SER A 123 5.50 -7.27 -6.13
N ALA A 124 5.80 -6.55 -5.04
CA ALA A 124 5.82 -5.10 -5.06
C ALA A 124 6.85 -4.55 -6.06
N LYS A 125 8.04 -5.14 -6.09
CA LYS A 125 9.09 -4.71 -7.03
C LYS A 125 8.68 -4.91 -8.48
N ILE A 126 8.06 -6.04 -8.80
CA ILE A 126 7.59 -6.30 -10.16
C ILE A 126 6.56 -5.25 -10.57
N ILE A 127 5.58 -5.00 -9.70
CA ILE A 127 4.53 -4.02 -10.02
C ILE A 127 5.11 -2.62 -10.16
N LEU A 128 5.92 -2.17 -9.20
CA LEU A 128 6.50 -0.83 -9.25
C LEU A 128 7.44 -0.67 -10.46
N SER A 129 8.10 -1.71 -10.88
CA SER A 129 8.97 -1.66 -12.06
C SER A 129 8.20 -1.38 -13.33
N THR A 130 6.92 -1.72 -13.39
CA THR A 130 6.09 -1.42 -14.56
C THR A 130 5.65 0.04 -14.61
N LEU A 131 5.83 0.79 -13.52
CA LEU A 131 5.39 2.18 -13.40
C LEU A 131 6.52 3.19 -13.65
N LYS A 132 7.70 2.71 -13.94
CA LYS A 132 8.86 3.59 -14.18
C LYS A 132 8.71 4.45 -15.42
#